data_3f94705fd68ecdcf932265b76ee75d73
#
_entry.id   3f94705fd68ecdcf932265b76ee75d73
#
_cell.length_a   1.000
_cell.length_b   1.000
_cell.length_c   1.000
_cell.angle_alpha   90.00
_cell.angle_beta   90.00
_cell.angle_gamma   90.00
#
_symmetry.space_group_name_H-M   'P 1'
#
loop_
_entity.id
_entity.type
_entity.pdbx_description
1 polymer ?
#
loop_
_entity_poly.entity_id
_entity_poly.type
_entity_poly.pdbx_seq_one_letter_code
_entity_poly.pdbx_strand_id
1 'polypeptide(L)'
;GRARRYPDGEPGDRSNWIRFQINILEAHPHIEMVRRVEMQAGGEQFDRPYYKQVEEVAPVDIEFGALGYADAANVSYKIFSQLKSEGVVPEDIRFQVCLPTPAAVIGGFIDPDQQAAIEPAYERAMMDEVSRIVASIPNDELSIQWDIAHEPISAEGGGAGLYYDDIYEGTIDRVCRLSDAVPNPVELGLHLCYGDPGHKHVIEPADLSVCVQLSNGFATEIKRSIQWVHMPVPRDRDDHAYFAPLEDLKLA
;
A
#
# COMPACT_ATOMS: atom_id res chain seq x y z
N GLY A 1 -14.21 -20.39 8.02
CA GLY A 1 -12.78 -20.68 7.89
C GLY A 1 -12.03 -20.16 9.11
N ARG A 2 -10.85 -20.68 9.38
CA ARG A 2 -9.96 -20.18 10.44
C ARG A 2 -9.06 -19.09 9.86
N ALA A 3 -8.84 -18.01 10.60
CA ALA A 3 -7.84 -17.02 10.21
C ALA A 3 -6.45 -17.69 10.11
N ARG A 4 -5.65 -17.26 9.14
CA ARG A 4 -4.28 -17.73 8.95
C ARG A 4 -3.24 -16.67 9.27
N ARG A 5 -3.68 -15.41 9.32
CA ARG A 5 -2.85 -14.24 9.52
C ARG A 5 -3.57 -13.26 10.42
N TYR A 6 -2.82 -12.57 11.26
CA TYR A 6 -3.32 -11.45 12.03
C TYR A 6 -2.56 -10.19 11.58
N PRO A 7 -3.28 -9.21 11.01
CA PRO A 7 -2.65 -7.97 10.58
C PRO A 7 -2.20 -7.14 11.79
N ASP A 8 -1.10 -6.41 11.62
CA ASP A 8 -0.74 -5.31 12.50
C ASP A 8 -1.90 -4.30 12.53
N GLY A 9 -2.36 -3.94 13.71
CA GLY A 9 -3.50 -3.05 13.89
C GLY A 9 -3.22 -1.56 13.62
N GLU A 10 -2.01 -1.21 13.19
CA GLU A 10 -1.58 0.16 12.88
C GLU A 10 -1.96 1.20 13.95
N PRO A 11 -1.59 0.99 15.22
CA PRO A 11 -1.99 1.88 16.30
C PRO A 11 -1.24 3.23 16.27
N GLY A 12 -1.78 4.22 17.00
CA GLY A 12 -1.16 5.53 17.16
C GLY A 12 -1.14 6.35 15.88
N ASP A 13 0.00 6.93 15.53
CA ASP A 13 0.15 7.82 14.37
C ASP A 13 -0.15 7.13 13.03
N ARG A 14 -0.08 5.79 12.99
CA ARG A 14 -0.40 5.00 11.79
C ARG A 14 -1.90 4.73 11.61
N SER A 15 -2.75 5.08 12.57
CA SER A 15 -4.21 4.85 12.50
C SER A 15 -4.89 5.56 11.32
N ASN A 16 -4.23 6.54 10.72
CA ASN A 16 -4.67 7.24 9.52
C ASN A 16 -3.84 6.84 8.29
N TRP A 17 -3.52 5.55 8.17
CA TRP A 17 -2.81 4.95 7.05
C TRP A 17 -1.50 5.68 6.70
N ILE A 18 -1.40 6.33 5.52
CA ILE A 18 -0.18 7.00 5.05
C ILE A 18 0.08 8.38 5.69
N ARG A 19 -0.85 8.94 6.49
CA ARG A 19 -0.71 10.33 6.96
C ARG A 19 0.51 10.57 7.86
N PHE A 20 0.99 9.56 8.57
CA PHE A 20 2.20 9.71 9.39
C PHE A 20 3.46 9.98 8.56
N GLN A 21 3.44 9.68 7.24
CA GLN A 21 4.53 10.02 6.31
C GLN A 21 4.68 11.53 6.10
N ILE A 22 3.66 12.33 6.42
CA ILE A 22 3.77 13.79 6.44
C ILE A 22 4.94 14.23 7.35
N ASN A 23 5.11 13.60 8.51
CA ASN A 23 6.21 13.92 9.43
C ASN A 23 7.59 13.62 8.79
N ILE A 24 7.69 12.56 7.99
CA ILE A 24 8.92 12.22 7.26
C ILE A 24 9.22 13.27 6.19
N LEU A 25 8.21 13.69 5.43
CA LEU A 25 8.34 14.72 4.41
C LEU A 25 8.70 16.08 5.02
N GLU A 26 8.04 16.48 6.12
CA GLU A 26 8.33 17.75 6.81
C GLU A 26 9.72 17.80 7.47
N ALA A 27 10.22 16.66 7.92
CA ALA A 27 11.56 16.57 8.51
C ALA A 27 12.68 16.45 7.46
N HIS A 28 12.35 16.22 6.20
CA HIS A 28 13.34 15.98 5.16
C HIS A 28 14.03 17.29 4.73
N PRO A 29 15.38 17.38 4.74
CA PRO A 29 16.10 18.64 4.50
C PRO A 29 15.94 19.19 3.07
N HIS A 30 15.56 18.34 2.12
CA HIS A 30 15.44 18.68 0.70
C HIS A 30 14.01 18.64 0.17
N ILE A 31 13.04 18.58 1.06
CA ILE A 31 11.60 18.59 0.72
C ILE A 31 10.95 19.76 1.46
N GLU A 32 10.16 20.54 0.76
CA GLU A 32 9.44 21.68 1.34
C GLU A 32 7.94 21.62 1.02
N MET A 33 7.11 22.08 1.93
CA MET A 33 5.68 22.20 1.71
C MET A 33 5.38 23.42 0.83
N VAL A 34 4.64 23.19 -0.28
CA VAL A 34 4.30 24.28 -1.23
C VAL A 34 2.87 24.76 -1.10
N ARG A 35 1.95 23.90 -0.68
CA ARG A 35 0.54 24.28 -0.52
C ARG A 35 -0.18 23.28 0.39
N ARG A 36 -1.34 23.72 0.89
CA ARG A 36 -2.37 22.87 1.49
C ARG A 36 -3.65 23.00 0.68
N VAL A 37 -4.32 21.89 0.46
CA VAL A 37 -5.59 21.85 -0.25
C VAL A 37 -6.63 21.24 0.65
N GLU A 38 -7.74 21.95 0.84
CA GLU A 38 -8.89 21.40 1.56
C GLU A 38 -9.54 20.31 0.68
N MET A 39 -9.64 19.11 1.20
CA MET A 39 -10.19 17.95 0.54
C MET A 39 -11.45 17.49 1.24
N GLN A 40 -12.35 16.91 0.47
CA GLN A 40 -13.52 16.23 1.01
C GLN A 40 -13.61 14.82 0.42
N ALA A 41 -13.66 13.83 1.29
CA ALA A 41 -13.88 12.45 0.89
C ALA A 41 -14.68 11.70 1.97
N GLY A 42 -15.60 10.83 1.58
CA GLY A 42 -16.44 10.06 2.50
C GLY A 42 -17.35 10.91 3.42
N GLY A 43 -17.50 12.22 3.14
CA GLY A 43 -18.21 13.17 4.00
C GLY A 43 -17.33 13.84 5.06
N GLU A 44 -16.04 13.55 5.09
CA GLU A 44 -15.06 14.18 5.97
C GLU A 44 -14.29 15.27 5.22
N GLN A 45 -13.96 16.36 5.89
CA GLN A 45 -13.08 17.41 5.41
C GLN A 45 -11.70 17.27 6.08
N PHE A 46 -10.64 17.38 5.29
CA PHE A 46 -9.28 17.34 5.79
C PHE A 46 -8.34 18.14 4.90
N ASP A 47 -7.28 18.69 5.50
CA ASP A 47 -6.22 19.36 4.77
C ASP A 47 -5.20 18.35 4.25
N ARG A 48 -4.90 18.46 2.95
CA ARG A 48 -3.83 17.71 2.29
C ARG A 48 -2.67 18.65 2.00
N PRO A 49 -1.50 18.47 2.64
CA PRO A 49 -0.29 19.19 2.27
C PRO A 49 0.29 18.60 0.98
N TYR A 50 0.92 19.44 0.17
CA TYR A 50 1.70 19.04 -0.99
C TYR A 50 3.13 19.54 -0.82
N TYR A 51 4.06 18.67 -1.16
CA TYR A 51 5.51 18.89 -1.02
C TYR A 51 6.20 18.81 -2.36
N LYS A 52 7.31 19.51 -2.48
CA LYS A 52 8.25 19.41 -3.60
C LYS A 52 9.68 19.35 -3.08
N GLN A 53 10.59 18.94 -3.94
CA GLN A 53 12.01 19.07 -3.63
C GLN A 53 12.44 20.55 -3.72
N VAL A 54 13.46 20.93 -2.95
CA VAL A 54 14.12 22.22 -3.08
C VAL A 54 14.97 22.25 -4.35
N GLU A 55 15.04 23.41 -5.04
CA GLU A 55 15.63 23.54 -6.38
C GLU A 55 17.14 23.21 -6.44
N GLU A 56 17.85 23.29 -5.30
CA GLU A 56 19.30 23.08 -5.24
C GLU A 56 19.73 21.62 -5.25
N VAL A 57 18.78 20.67 -5.20
CA VAL A 57 19.07 19.23 -5.12
C VAL A 57 18.46 18.49 -6.30
N ALA A 58 19.24 17.62 -6.95
CA ALA A 58 18.68 16.78 -7.99
C ALA A 58 17.80 15.65 -7.39
N PRO A 59 16.69 15.26 -8.03
CA PRO A 59 15.81 14.18 -7.51
C PRO A 59 16.54 12.88 -7.22
N VAL A 60 17.57 12.55 -7.99
CA VAL A 60 18.40 11.34 -7.82
C VAL A 60 19.19 11.34 -6.50
N ASP A 61 19.47 12.51 -5.94
CA ASP A 61 20.24 12.69 -4.71
C ASP A 61 19.35 12.73 -3.46
N ILE A 62 18.02 12.58 -3.61
CA ILE A 62 17.10 12.51 -2.48
C ILE A 62 17.19 11.12 -1.84
N GLU A 63 17.42 11.12 -0.52
CA GLU A 63 17.46 9.91 0.32
C GLU A 63 16.50 10.08 1.49
N PHE A 64 15.37 9.35 1.49
CA PHE A 64 14.36 9.46 2.55
C PHE A 64 14.79 8.83 3.88
N GLY A 65 15.79 7.94 3.89
CA GLY A 65 16.16 7.21 5.11
C GLY A 65 15.02 6.27 5.58
N ALA A 66 14.90 6.11 6.90
CA ALA A 66 13.88 5.24 7.47
C ALA A 66 12.48 5.87 7.38
N LEU A 67 11.53 5.12 6.82
CA LEU A 67 10.13 5.54 6.71
C LEU A 67 9.29 5.19 7.95
N GLY A 68 9.83 4.36 8.86
CA GLY A 68 9.20 4.01 10.13
C GLY A 68 8.33 2.74 10.10
N TYR A 69 8.12 2.14 8.95
CA TYR A 69 7.30 0.91 8.86
C TYR A 69 7.97 -0.28 9.55
N ALA A 70 9.27 -0.47 9.35
CA ALA A 70 10.00 -1.57 9.97
C ALA A 70 10.08 -1.44 11.49
N ASP A 71 10.28 -0.24 12.00
CA ASP A 71 10.35 0.01 13.44
C ASP A 71 8.99 -0.29 14.10
N ALA A 72 7.90 0.15 13.47
CA ALA A 72 6.55 -0.13 13.92
C ALA A 72 6.22 -1.63 13.86
N ALA A 73 6.52 -2.31 12.73
CA ALA A 73 6.32 -3.74 12.58
C ALA A 73 7.06 -4.54 13.65
N ASN A 74 8.30 -4.17 13.95
CA ASN A 74 9.11 -4.83 14.99
C ASN A 74 8.53 -4.67 16.41
N VAL A 75 7.97 -3.51 16.72
CA VAL A 75 7.28 -3.28 18.00
C VAL A 75 6.04 -4.16 18.10
N SER A 76 5.20 -4.17 17.06
CA SER A 76 3.98 -4.97 17.02
C SER A 76 4.27 -6.48 17.02
N TYR A 77 5.30 -6.91 16.29
CA TYR A 77 5.69 -8.33 16.26
C TYR A 77 6.14 -8.85 17.63
N LYS A 78 6.83 -8.04 18.43
CA LYS A 78 7.19 -8.44 19.81
C LYS A 78 5.98 -8.79 20.65
N ILE A 79 4.91 -8.01 20.54
CA ILE A 79 3.64 -8.27 21.24
C ILE A 79 2.97 -9.53 20.69
N PHE A 80 2.92 -9.64 19.35
CA PHE A 80 2.36 -10.81 18.68
C PHE A 80 3.07 -12.11 19.09
N SER A 81 4.40 -12.13 19.07
CA SER A 81 5.25 -13.26 19.45
C SER A 81 5.06 -13.65 20.91
N GLN A 82 4.92 -12.66 21.81
CA GLN A 82 4.60 -12.92 23.22
C GLN A 82 3.24 -13.60 23.35
N LEU A 83 2.19 -13.06 22.74
CA LEU A 83 0.83 -13.64 22.78
C LEU A 83 0.81 -15.05 22.19
N LYS A 84 1.63 -15.31 21.18
CA LYS A 84 1.79 -16.64 20.58
C LYS A 84 2.45 -17.60 21.57
N SER A 85 3.53 -17.18 22.25
CA SER A 85 4.20 -17.98 23.28
C SER A 85 3.33 -18.28 24.50
N GLU A 86 2.37 -17.42 24.80
CA GLU A 86 1.37 -17.59 25.87
C GLU A 86 0.16 -18.45 25.44
N GLY A 87 0.10 -18.89 24.17
CA GLY A 87 -1.00 -19.67 23.60
C GLY A 87 -2.28 -18.89 23.34
N VAL A 88 -2.25 -17.55 23.42
CA VAL A 88 -3.37 -16.66 23.09
C VAL A 88 -3.56 -16.61 21.56
N VAL A 89 -2.46 -16.48 20.83
CA VAL A 89 -2.42 -16.58 19.37
C VAL A 89 -1.99 -18.00 19.00
N PRO A 90 -2.74 -18.72 18.15
CA PRO A 90 -2.36 -20.06 17.70
C PRO A 90 -1.01 -20.08 16.96
N GLU A 91 -0.26 -21.17 17.13
CA GLU A 91 1.09 -21.33 16.57
C GLU A 91 1.14 -21.21 15.04
N ASP A 92 0.08 -21.64 14.34
CA ASP A 92 -0.02 -21.62 12.88
C ASP A 92 -0.45 -20.27 12.28
N ILE A 93 -0.68 -19.26 13.11
CA ILE A 93 -1.00 -17.91 12.66
C ILE A 93 0.29 -17.14 12.35
N ARG A 94 0.33 -16.48 11.20
CA ARG A 94 1.39 -15.55 10.83
C ARG A 94 1.06 -14.11 11.23
N PHE A 95 2.09 -13.34 11.52
CA PHE A 95 1.99 -11.89 11.67
C PHE A 95 1.96 -11.25 10.28
N GLN A 96 1.00 -10.38 10.03
CA GLN A 96 0.87 -9.70 8.74
C GLN A 96 1.24 -8.22 8.88
N VAL A 97 2.20 -7.79 8.08
CA VAL A 97 2.56 -6.38 7.89
C VAL A 97 1.90 -5.87 6.63
N CYS A 98 1.12 -4.79 6.74
CA CYS A 98 0.50 -4.10 5.62
C CYS A 98 1.35 -2.88 5.26
N LEU A 99 1.69 -2.74 3.99
CA LEU A 99 2.52 -1.65 3.47
C LEU A 99 1.82 -0.98 2.29
N PRO A 100 1.68 0.35 2.28
CA PRO A 100 1.17 1.04 1.11
C PRO A 100 2.18 0.96 -0.04
N THR A 101 1.70 0.98 -1.27
CA THR A 101 2.57 1.23 -2.42
C THR A 101 3.17 2.64 -2.33
N PRO A 102 4.37 2.89 -2.87
CA PRO A 102 4.92 4.24 -2.99
C PRO A 102 3.96 5.24 -3.63
N ALA A 103 3.16 4.80 -4.60
CA ALA A 103 2.15 5.61 -5.26
C ALA A 103 1.16 6.26 -4.30
N ALA A 104 0.84 5.61 -3.18
CA ALA A 104 -0.07 6.17 -2.19
C ALA A 104 0.49 7.45 -1.54
N VAL A 105 1.78 7.45 -1.17
CA VAL A 105 2.43 8.61 -0.54
C VAL A 105 2.82 9.65 -1.58
N ILE A 106 3.42 9.22 -2.70
CA ILE A 106 3.83 10.11 -3.79
C ILE A 106 2.60 10.80 -4.40
N GLY A 107 1.58 10.05 -4.82
CA GLY A 107 0.34 10.61 -5.35
C GLY A 107 -0.49 11.38 -4.32
N GLY A 108 -0.34 11.02 -3.03
CA GLY A 108 -1.03 11.67 -1.92
C GLY A 108 -0.44 13.02 -1.52
N PHE A 109 0.89 13.15 -1.52
CA PHE A 109 1.55 14.28 -0.87
C PHE A 109 2.61 14.99 -1.71
N ILE A 110 3.09 14.44 -2.81
CA ILE A 110 4.05 15.11 -3.68
C ILE A 110 3.31 15.91 -4.76
N ASP A 111 3.82 17.11 -5.06
CA ASP A 111 3.25 17.96 -6.11
C ASP A 111 3.29 17.21 -7.46
N PRO A 112 2.19 17.20 -8.25
CA PRO A 112 2.06 16.38 -9.45
C PRO A 112 3.21 16.46 -10.45
N ASP A 113 3.82 17.63 -10.63
CA ASP A 113 4.95 17.83 -11.55
C ASP A 113 6.26 17.20 -11.08
N GLN A 114 6.34 16.74 -9.83
CA GLN A 114 7.55 16.12 -9.29
C GLN A 114 7.38 14.64 -8.89
N GLN A 115 6.18 14.12 -8.98
CA GLN A 115 5.88 12.75 -8.55
C GLN A 115 6.78 11.72 -9.22
N ALA A 116 6.86 11.76 -10.55
CA ALA A 116 7.70 10.84 -11.34
C ALA A 116 9.21 10.95 -11.02
N ALA A 117 9.67 12.12 -10.64
CA ALA A 117 11.07 12.36 -10.32
C ALA A 117 11.45 11.90 -8.91
N ILE A 118 10.53 12.02 -7.94
CA ILE A 118 10.77 11.71 -6.53
C ILE A 118 10.46 10.24 -6.21
N GLU A 119 9.52 9.60 -6.93
CA GLU A 119 9.11 8.23 -6.69
C GLU A 119 10.27 7.23 -6.55
N PRO A 120 11.30 7.23 -7.43
CA PRO A 120 12.38 6.24 -7.33
C PRO A 120 13.14 6.32 -6.00
N ALA A 121 13.26 7.51 -5.41
CA ALA A 121 13.89 7.68 -4.10
C ALA A 121 13.02 7.10 -2.98
N TYR A 122 11.73 7.35 -3.03
CA TYR A 122 10.80 6.82 -2.04
C TYR A 122 10.61 5.30 -2.17
N GLU A 123 10.58 4.76 -3.42
CA GLU A 123 10.53 3.32 -3.66
C GLU A 123 11.77 2.62 -3.07
N ARG A 124 12.97 3.17 -3.24
CA ARG A 124 14.20 2.63 -2.60
C ARG A 124 14.05 2.56 -1.07
N ALA A 125 13.59 3.64 -0.44
CA ALA A 125 13.38 3.68 1.00
C ALA A 125 12.33 2.64 1.46
N MET A 126 11.27 2.43 0.69
CA MET A 126 10.27 1.38 0.97
C MET A 126 10.87 -0.03 0.84
N MET A 127 11.74 -0.28 -0.15
CA MET A 127 12.46 -1.56 -0.27
C MET A 127 13.41 -1.80 0.91
N ASP A 128 14.04 -0.75 1.44
CA ASP A 128 14.87 -0.83 2.64
C ASP A 128 14.01 -1.17 3.88
N GLU A 129 12.81 -0.61 4.00
CA GLU A 129 11.86 -0.99 5.06
C GLU A 129 11.48 -2.48 4.96
N VAL A 130 11.15 -2.98 3.77
CA VAL A 130 10.89 -4.41 3.54
C VAL A 130 12.09 -5.26 3.98
N SER A 131 13.30 -4.86 3.58
CA SER A 131 14.53 -5.58 3.92
C SER A 131 14.75 -5.64 5.44
N ARG A 132 14.49 -4.55 6.16
CA ARG A 132 14.58 -4.47 7.63
C ARG A 132 13.53 -5.35 8.31
N ILE A 133 12.29 -5.36 7.82
CA ILE A 133 11.20 -6.22 8.33
C ILE A 133 11.59 -7.69 8.19
N VAL A 134 11.99 -8.09 6.99
CA VAL A 134 12.38 -9.47 6.66
C VAL A 134 13.60 -9.94 7.45
N ALA A 135 14.55 -9.05 7.73
CA ALA A 135 15.73 -9.37 8.55
C ALA A 135 15.41 -9.51 10.05
N SER A 136 14.33 -8.91 10.53
CA SER A 136 14.02 -8.82 11.96
C SER A 136 12.96 -9.82 12.41
N ILE A 137 12.04 -10.23 11.52
CA ILE A 137 10.93 -11.12 11.81
C ILE A 137 11.16 -12.48 11.12
N PRO A 138 11.00 -13.62 11.81
CA PRO A 138 11.13 -14.93 11.20
C PRO A 138 10.24 -15.08 9.97
N ASN A 139 10.82 -15.45 8.84
CA ASN A 139 10.13 -15.45 7.54
C ASN A 139 8.97 -16.45 7.46
N ASP A 140 9.02 -17.52 8.24
CA ASP A 140 7.95 -18.52 8.38
C ASP A 140 6.79 -18.05 9.28
N GLU A 141 7.00 -16.96 10.03
CA GLU A 141 5.96 -16.29 10.82
C GLU A 141 5.45 -14.99 10.19
N LEU A 142 6.05 -14.55 9.09
CA LEU A 142 5.77 -13.27 8.46
C LEU A 142 4.90 -13.42 7.21
N SER A 143 4.00 -12.47 7.04
CA SER A 143 3.27 -12.20 5.80
C SER A 143 3.38 -10.71 5.49
N ILE A 144 3.58 -10.34 4.23
CA ILE A 144 3.56 -8.95 3.77
C ILE A 144 2.40 -8.76 2.81
N GLN A 145 1.62 -7.72 3.02
CA GLN A 145 0.53 -7.30 2.14
C GLN A 145 0.84 -5.93 1.55
N TRP A 146 0.77 -5.79 0.24
CA TRP A 146 0.78 -4.50 -0.41
C TRP A 146 -0.63 -3.93 -0.50
N ASP A 147 -0.82 -2.73 0.05
CA ASP A 147 -2.07 -1.99 -0.01
C ASP A 147 -2.06 -1.07 -1.24
N ILE A 148 -2.81 -1.47 -2.25
CA ILE A 148 -2.89 -0.87 -3.57
C ILE A 148 -4.22 -0.11 -3.64
N ALA A 149 -4.18 1.21 -3.41
CA ALA A 149 -5.41 2.00 -3.29
C ALA A 149 -5.52 3.10 -4.34
N HIS A 150 -4.49 3.93 -4.51
CA HIS A 150 -4.54 5.04 -5.46
C HIS A 150 -4.61 4.54 -6.91
N GLU A 151 -4.05 3.39 -7.19
CA GLU A 151 -4.00 2.80 -8.51
C GLU A 151 -5.38 2.33 -9.00
N PRO A 152 -6.15 1.49 -8.26
CA PRO A 152 -7.51 1.15 -8.66
C PRO A 152 -8.45 2.36 -8.71
N ILE A 153 -8.32 3.31 -7.76
CA ILE A 153 -9.09 4.55 -7.78
C ILE A 153 -8.84 5.32 -9.08
N SER A 154 -7.57 5.43 -9.50
CA SER A 154 -7.21 6.13 -10.73
C SER A 154 -7.65 5.37 -11.98
N ALA A 155 -7.61 4.04 -11.97
CA ALA A 155 -8.08 3.20 -13.07
C ALA A 155 -9.59 3.32 -13.29
N GLU A 156 -10.38 3.58 -12.23
CA GLU A 156 -11.80 3.90 -12.29
C GLU A 156 -12.08 5.38 -12.68
N GLY A 157 -11.02 6.18 -12.88
CA GLY A 157 -11.16 7.61 -13.22
C GLY A 157 -11.39 8.51 -12.01
N GLY A 158 -11.16 8.01 -10.80
CA GLY A 158 -11.27 8.76 -9.55
C GLY A 158 -9.94 9.35 -9.07
N GLY A 159 -10.01 10.12 -7.98
CA GLY A 159 -8.82 10.71 -7.36
C GLY A 159 -8.17 11.83 -8.16
N ALA A 160 -6.91 12.11 -7.85
CA ALA A 160 -6.11 13.13 -8.56
C ALA A 160 -5.38 12.57 -9.79
N GLY A 161 -5.59 11.29 -10.10
CA GLY A 161 -4.81 10.57 -11.09
C GLY A 161 -3.41 10.20 -10.58
N LEU A 162 -2.73 9.36 -11.33
CA LEU A 162 -1.33 9.02 -11.15
C LEU A 162 -0.53 9.50 -12.36
N TYR A 163 0.74 9.71 -12.16
CA TYR A 163 1.69 10.21 -13.16
C TYR A 163 2.19 9.12 -14.15
N TYR A 164 1.44 8.02 -14.26
CA TYR A 164 1.76 6.91 -15.17
C TYR A 164 1.21 7.19 -16.57
N ASP A 165 1.98 6.88 -17.60
CA ASP A 165 1.51 7.00 -18.99
C ASP A 165 0.34 6.04 -19.29
N ASP A 166 0.44 4.81 -18.77
CA ASP A 166 -0.64 3.82 -18.72
C ASP A 166 -0.85 3.38 -17.27
N ILE A 167 -2.07 3.50 -16.78
CA ILE A 167 -2.38 3.23 -15.38
C ILE A 167 -2.24 1.74 -15.04
N TYR A 168 -2.62 0.84 -15.95
CA TYR A 168 -2.55 -0.59 -15.70
C TYR A 168 -1.10 -1.08 -15.81
N GLU A 169 -0.40 -0.76 -16.89
CA GLU A 169 0.99 -1.15 -17.09
C GLU A 169 1.89 -0.56 -15.99
N GLY A 170 1.73 0.73 -15.71
CA GLY A 170 2.50 1.41 -14.66
C GLY A 170 2.27 0.85 -13.26
N THR A 171 1.03 0.45 -12.95
CA THR A 171 0.69 -0.20 -11.67
C THR A 171 1.28 -1.60 -11.59
N ILE A 172 1.10 -2.42 -12.63
CA ILE A 172 1.62 -3.80 -12.67
C ILE A 172 3.14 -3.79 -12.51
N ASP A 173 3.86 -2.96 -13.27
CA ASP A 173 5.32 -2.87 -13.21
C ASP A 173 5.83 -2.55 -11.79
N ARG A 174 5.23 -1.56 -11.12
CA ARG A 174 5.60 -1.15 -9.75
C ARG A 174 5.29 -2.21 -8.71
N VAL A 175 4.07 -2.74 -8.72
CA VAL A 175 3.67 -3.78 -7.76
C VAL A 175 4.50 -5.05 -7.94
N CYS A 176 4.90 -5.39 -9.17
CA CYS A 176 5.80 -6.51 -9.44
C CYS A 176 7.19 -6.29 -8.83
N ARG A 177 7.80 -5.10 -9.01
CA ARG A 177 9.10 -4.79 -8.38
C ARG A 177 9.02 -4.90 -6.85
N LEU A 178 7.99 -4.32 -6.25
CA LEU A 178 7.75 -4.37 -4.79
C LEU A 178 7.56 -5.81 -4.31
N SER A 179 6.78 -6.60 -5.03
CA SER A 179 6.46 -7.98 -4.68
C SER A 179 7.65 -8.90 -4.81
N ASP A 180 8.45 -8.74 -5.87
CA ASP A 180 9.65 -9.54 -6.11
C ASP A 180 10.77 -9.27 -5.10
N ALA A 181 10.74 -8.12 -4.40
CA ALA A 181 11.65 -7.82 -3.29
C ALA A 181 11.34 -8.61 -2.00
N VAL A 182 10.14 -9.16 -1.86
CA VAL A 182 9.75 -9.98 -0.71
C VAL A 182 10.26 -11.42 -0.92
N PRO A 183 11.09 -12.01 -0.03
CA PRO A 183 11.64 -13.36 -0.23
C PRO A 183 10.58 -14.46 -0.11
N ASN A 184 10.76 -15.56 -0.82
CA ASN A 184 9.81 -16.68 -0.93
C ASN A 184 9.29 -17.29 0.39
N PRO A 185 10.06 -17.40 1.48
CA PRO A 185 9.52 -17.93 2.74
C PRO A 185 8.46 -17.03 3.37
N VAL A 186 8.46 -15.72 3.07
CA VAL A 186 7.45 -14.78 3.52
C VAL A 186 6.21 -14.92 2.65
N GLU A 187 5.01 -14.99 3.23
CA GLU A 187 3.78 -14.98 2.45
C GLU A 187 3.51 -13.58 1.88
N LEU A 188 3.05 -13.53 0.63
CA LEU A 188 2.72 -12.29 -0.07
C LEU A 188 1.22 -12.19 -0.32
N GLY A 189 0.64 -11.06 0.03
CA GLY A 189 -0.73 -10.68 -0.29
C GLY A 189 -0.83 -9.37 -1.02
N LEU A 190 -1.90 -9.21 -1.78
CA LEU A 190 -2.26 -7.97 -2.45
C LEU A 190 -3.65 -7.55 -1.99
N HIS A 191 -3.78 -6.31 -1.53
CA HIS A 191 -5.04 -5.71 -1.17
C HIS A 191 -5.36 -4.56 -2.13
N LEU A 192 -6.33 -4.78 -3.00
CA LEU A 192 -6.90 -3.74 -3.84
C LEU A 192 -7.96 -2.99 -3.05
N CYS A 193 -7.96 -1.66 -3.12
CA CYS A 193 -8.81 -0.83 -2.29
C CYS A 193 -9.31 0.40 -3.06
N TYR A 194 -10.51 0.86 -2.73
CA TYR A 194 -11.05 2.13 -3.22
C TYR A 194 -11.08 3.21 -2.13
N GLY A 195 -10.25 3.05 -1.08
CA GLY A 195 -10.23 3.92 0.09
C GLY A 195 -11.42 3.71 1.02
N ASP A 196 -11.33 4.25 2.23
CA ASP A 196 -12.40 4.14 3.23
C ASP A 196 -12.56 5.41 4.09
N PRO A 197 -12.43 6.64 3.55
CA PRO A 197 -12.67 7.84 4.31
C PRO A 197 -14.14 7.93 4.70
N GLY A 198 -14.42 8.09 6.01
CA GLY A 198 -15.80 8.10 6.53
C GLY A 198 -16.59 6.82 6.25
N HIS A 199 -15.92 5.67 6.12
CA HIS A 199 -16.50 4.36 5.80
C HIS A 199 -17.22 4.31 4.45
N LYS A 200 -16.67 5.01 3.45
CA LYS A 200 -17.15 5.03 2.07
C LYS A 200 -15.97 4.97 1.11
N HIS A 201 -16.16 4.30 -0.01
CA HIS A 201 -15.20 4.34 -1.09
C HIS A 201 -15.03 5.77 -1.63
N VAL A 202 -13.83 6.10 -2.08
CA VAL A 202 -13.55 7.36 -2.79
C VAL A 202 -14.25 7.38 -4.14
N ILE A 203 -14.36 6.22 -4.78
CA ILE A 203 -15.15 5.98 -5.98
C ILE A 203 -15.85 4.63 -5.84
N GLU A 204 -17.12 4.58 -6.20
CA GLU A 204 -17.87 3.33 -6.22
C GLU A 204 -17.71 2.65 -7.60
N PRO A 205 -17.05 1.47 -7.66
CA PRO A 205 -16.85 0.78 -8.93
C PRO A 205 -18.17 0.21 -9.49
N ALA A 206 -18.27 0.13 -10.81
CA ALA A 206 -19.40 -0.51 -11.45
C ALA A 206 -19.46 -2.02 -11.15
N ASP A 207 -18.31 -2.67 -11.20
CA ASP A 207 -18.08 -4.10 -10.92
C ASP A 207 -16.60 -4.36 -10.57
N LEU A 208 -16.19 -5.62 -10.51
CA LEU A 208 -14.81 -6.03 -10.19
C LEU A 208 -13.84 -6.01 -11.39
N SER A 209 -14.20 -5.47 -12.55
CA SER A 209 -13.36 -5.56 -13.77
C SER A 209 -11.97 -4.99 -13.58
N VAL A 210 -11.81 -3.81 -12.96
CA VAL A 210 -10.51 -3.20 -12.69
C VAL A 210 -9.67 -4.10 -11.77
N CYS A 211 -10.26 -4.59 -10.68
CA CYS A 211 -9.55 -5.47 -9.73
C CYS A 211 -9.11 -6.79 -10.40
N VAL A 212 -9.95 -7.37 -11.24
CA VAL A 212 -9.64 -8.61 -11.99
C VAL A 212 -8.53 -8.37 -13.01
N GLN A 213 -8.60 -7.27 -13.77
CA GLN A 213 -7.57 -6.94 -14.75
C GLN A 213 -6.20 -6.73 -14.09
N LEU A 214 -6.13 -5.97 -13.02
CA LEU A 214 -4.89 -5.78 -12.25
C LEU A 214 -4.38 -7.10 -11.68
N SER A 215 -5.26 -7.90 -11.06
CA SER A 215 -4.88 -9.19 -10.46
C SER A 215 -4.33 -10.18 -11.49
N ASN A 216 -4.90 -10.23 -12.69
CA ASN A 216 -4.40 -11.04 -13.79
C ASN A 216 -3.01 -10.58 -14.26
N GLY A 217 -2.79 -9.24 -14.33
CA GLY A 217 -1.47 -8.69 -14.62
C GLY A 217 -0.44 -9.07 -13.55
N PHE A 218 -0.78 -8.91 -12.28
CA PHE A 218 0.09 -9.31 -11.16
C PHE A 218 0.42 -10.81 -11.19
N ALA A 219 -0.58 -11.66 -11.42
CA ALA A 219 -0.37 -13.11 -11.49
C ALA A 219 0.52 -13.54 -12.67
N THR A 220 0.55 -12.74 -13.74
CA THR A 220 1.39 -13.01 -14.91
C THR A 220 2.84 -12.56 -14.70
N GLU A 221 3.05 -11.41 -14.06
CA GLU A 221 4.35 -10.74 -14.05
C GLU A 221 5.14 -10.94 -12.75
N ILE A 222 4.48 -11.16 -11.61
CA ILE A 222 5.16 -11.41 -10.32
C ILE A 222 5.84 -12.79 -10.36
N LYS A 223 7.15 -12.84 -10.06
CA LYS A 223 7.99 -14.04 -10.17
C LYS A 223 7.93 -14.97 -8.95
N ARG A 224 7.04 -14.69 -8.03
CA ARG A 224 6.83 -15.49 -6.82
C ARG A 224 5.35 -15.77 -6.60
N SER A 225 5.05 -16.69 -5.68
CA SER A 225 3.66 -17.00 -5.35
C SER A 225 2.98 -15.83 -4.62
N ILE A 226 1.74 -15.54 -5.01
CA ILE A 226 0.81 -14.68 -4.32
C ILE A 226 -0.12 -15.59 -3.50
N GLN A 227 -0.16 -15.44 -2.18
CA GLN A 227 -0.95 -16.29 -1.29
C GLN A 227 -2.41 -15.85 -1.17
N TRP A 228 -2.70 -14.57 -1.39
CA TRP A 228 -4.07 -14.05 -1.47
C TRP A 228 -4.13 -12.74 -2.25
N VAL A 229 -5.29 -12.50 -2.83
CA VAL A 229 -5.71 -11.20 -3.33
C VAL A 229 -7.00 -10.82 -2.61
N HIS A 230 -7.03 -9.64 -2.01
CA HIS A 230 -8.21 -9.08 -1.36
C HIS A 230 -8.78 -7.98 -2.25
N MET A 231 -10.04 -8.13 -2.65
CA MET A 231 -10.74 -7.18 -3.50
C MET A 231 -11.89 -6.54 -2.72
N PRO A 232 -12.14 -5.22 -2.88
CA PRO A 232 -13.21 -4.52 -2.18
C PRO A 232 -14.57 -4.89 -2.74
N VAL A 233 -15.56 -4.95 -1.86
CA VAL A 233 -16.97 -5.08 -2.23
C VAL A 233 -17.74 -3.95 -1.56
N PRO A 234 -18.43 -3.08 -2.32
CA PRO A 234 -19.28 -2.04 -1.74
C PRO A 234 -20.34 -2.67 -0.83
N ARG A 235 -20.64 -2.00 0.29
CA ARG A 235 -21.50 -2.54 1.36
C ARG A 235 -22.87 -3.03 0.86
N ASP A 236 -23.43 -2.34 -0.10
CA ASP A 236 -24.78 -2.58 -0.59
C ASP A 236 -24.81 -3.38 -1.91
N ARG A 237 -23.66 -4.02 -2.28
CA ARG A 237 -23.54 -4.83 -3.50
C ARG A 237 -23.49 -6.30 -3.15
N ASP A 238 -24.54 -7.03 -3.53
CA ASP A 238 -24.65 -8.48 -3.43
C ASP A 238 -25.18 -9.10 -4.75
N ASP A 239 -25.31 -8.27 -5.78
CA ASP A 239 -25.81 -8.65 -7.08
C ASP A 239 -24.77 -9.39 -7.92
N HIS A 240 -25.22 -10.37 -8.70
CA HIS A 240 -24.34 -11.19 -9.51
C HIS A 240 -23.54 -10.38 -10.54
N ALA A 241 -24.07 -9.26 -11.03
CA ALA A 241 -23.39 -8.43 -12.03
C ALA A 241 -22.10 -7.83 -11.47
N TYR A 242 -22.06 -7.48 -10.17
CA TYR A 242 -20.84 -6.98 -9.54
C TYR A 242 -19.71 -8.00 -9.56
N PHE A 243 -20.02 -9.26 -9.35
CA PHE A 243 -19.04 -10.36 -9.26
C PHE A 243 -18.77 -11.05 -10.60
N ALA A 244 -19.53 -10.76 -11.64
CA ALA A 244 -19.38 -11.43 -12.94
C ALA A 244 -17.94 -11.41 -13.49
N PRO A 245 -17.14 -10.31 -13.36
CA PRO A 245 -15.76 -10.30 -13.84
C PRO A 245 -14.84 -11.34 -13.18
N LEU A 246 -15.21 -11.93 -12.02
CA LEU A 246 -14.42 -13.00 -11.42
C LEU A 246 -14.34 -14.28 -12.27
N GLU A 247 -15.23 -14.46 -13.26
CA GLU A 247 -15.15 -15.55 -14.24
C GLU A 247 -13.90 -15.44 -15.11
N ASP A 248 -13.35 -14.23 -15.27
CA ASP A 248 -12.14 -13.95 -16.04
C ASP A 248 -10.85 -13.96 -15.18
N LEU A 249 -10.95 -14.23 -13.88
CA LEU A 249 -9.82 -14.24 -12.98
C LEU A 249 -8.91 -15.45 -13.24
N LYS A 250 -7.62 -15.21 -13.50
CA LYS A 250 -6.62 -16.20 -13.92
C LYS A 250 -5.48 -16.30 -12.90
N LEU A 251 -5.82 -16.49 -11.64
CA LEU A 251 -4.83 -16.78 -10.61
C LEU A 251 -4.38 -18.24 -10.78
N ALA A 252 -3.10 -18.42 -11.12
CA ALA A 252 -2.50 -19.75 -11.31
C ALA A 252 -2.20 -20.44 -9.97
#